data_bc57b0eaea7a4821486a28b6707a6abb
#
_entry.id   bc57b0eaea7a4821486a28b6707a6abb
#
_cell.length_a   1.000
_cell.length_b   1.000
_cell.length_c   1.000
_cell.angle_alpha   90.00
_cell.angle_beta   90.00
_cell.angle_gamma   90.00
#
_symmetry.space_group_name_H-M   'P 1'
#
loop_
_entity.id
_entity.type
_entity.pdbx_description
1 polymer ?
#
loop_
_entity_poly.entity_id
_entity_poly.type
_entity_poly.pdbx_seq_one_letter_code
_entity_poly.pdbx_strand_id
1 'polypeptide(L)'
;MKQLTVLGSTGSIGCSTLDVVRHNPGRFSVAALVAGKNVDRMVEQCLEFTPRYAVMDDAQSAERLRTRLQEHGCRTEVLSGQQAAAEVAALDEVDQVMAAIVGAAGLVPTLAAIRAGKTVLLANKESLVTCGRLFMEAVQRSGARLLPVDSEHNAIFQSMPETIQQHLGYADLAQNGVSSILLTGSGGPFRETAVADLAAMTPDQACRHPNWSMGRKISVDSATMMNKGLEYIEARWLFNASARQMEVLIHPQSVIHSMVRYQDGSVLAQLGEPDMRTPIAHTMGWPQRLNSGAKPLDFCQLSNLSFSAPDYTRYPCLKLAMEAFDVGQAATTTLNAANEESVAAFLHGDIRFTDIAAVNQTVLDKMNLQEPQSIDDVLVIDAEARAVAHQQLKRLVTQA
;
A
#
# COMPACT_ATOMS: atom_id res chain seq x y z
N MET A 1 13.55 -11.58 21.26
CA MET A 1 13.38 -10.24 20.67
C MET A 1 13.35 -10.46 19.16
N LYS A 2 12.28 -10.05 18.47
CA LYS A 2 12.14 -10.25 17.01
C LYS A 2 13.09 -9.31 16.26
N GLN A 3 13.79 -9.83 15.25
CA GLN A 3 14.65 -9.06 14.37
C GLN A 3 13.83 -8.48 13.20
N LEU A 4 13.91 -7.17 13.00
CA LEU A 4 13.10 -6.42 12.04
C LEU A 4 13.99 -5.76 10.97
N THR A 5 13.68 -5.99 9.70
CA THR A 5 14.16 -5.15 8.59
C THR A 5 13.05 -4.20 8.16
N VAL A 6 13.38 -2.91 7.98
CA VAL A 6 12.43 -1.89 7.54
C VAL A 6 12.80 -1.39 6.15
N LEU A 7 12.07 -1.83 5.15
CA LEU A 7 12.18 -1.35 3.77
C LEU A 7 11.37 -0.04 3.65
N GLY A 8 12.03 1.07 3.32
CA GLY A 8 11.42 2.39 3.26
C GLY A 8 11.38 3.10 4.63
N SER A 9 12.41 2.97 5.45
CA SER A 9 12.47 3.42 6.85
C SER A 9 12.25 4.92 7.04
N THR A 10 12.67 5.75 6.10
CA THR A 10 12.54 7.21 6.16
C THR A 10 11.19 7.74 5.67
N GLY A 11 10.36 6.87 5.09
CA GLY A 11 8.98 7.18 4.68
C GLY A 11 8.01 7.18 5.87
N SER A 12 6.76 7.56 5.61
CA SER A 12 5.70 7.66 6.63
C SER A 12 5.50 6.35 7.39
N ILE A 13 5.32 5.23 6.67
CA ILE A 13 5.12 3.91 7.28
C ILE A 13 6.37 3.45 8.04
N GLY A 14 7.57 3.66 7.46
CA GLY A 14 8.82 3.32 8.13
C GLY A 14 9.01 4.08 9.45
N CYS A 15 8.77 5.39 9.46
CA CYS A 15 8.80 6.20 10.67
C CYS A 15 7.78 5.74 11.72
N SER A 16 6.55 5.45 11.30
CA SER A 16 5.50 4.91 12.18
C SER A 16 5.86 3.52 12.72
N THR A 17 6.53 2.69 11.92
CA THR A 17 7.04 1.38 12.36
C THR A 17 8.08 1.53 13.46
N LEU A 18 9.04 2.42 13.29
CA LEU A 18 10.06 2.70 14.29
C LEU A 18 9.46 3.34 15.56
N ASP A 19 8.39 4.11 15.43
CA ASP A 19 7.65 4.64 16.58
C ASP A 19 6.98 3.51 17.38
N VAL A 20 6.38 2.53 16.71
CA VAL A 20 5.85 1.32 17.38
C VAL A 20 6.96 0.53 18.07
N VAL A 21 8.16 0.44 17.49
CA VAL A 21 9.33 -0.18 18.15
C VAL A 21 9.66 0.53 19.45
N ARG A 22 9.67 1.89 19.47
CA ARG A 22 9.92 2.69 20.70
C ARG A 22 8.90 2.41 21.80
N HIS A 23 7.62 2.24 21.43
CA HIS A 23 6.55 1.97 22.40
C HIS A 23 6.57 0.53 22.95
N ASN A 24 7.42 -0.35 22.40
CA ASN A 24 7.51 -1.76 22.79
C ASN A 24 8.96 -2.19 23.07
N PRO A 25 9.63 -1.58 24.06
CA PRO A 25 11.03 -1.87 24.36
C PRO A 25 11.24 -3.34 24.68
N GLY A 26 12.34 -3.91 24.17
CA GLY A 26 12.69 -5.31 24.39
C GLY A 26 11.88 -6.33 23.55
N ARG A 27 10.93 -5.90 22.74
CA ARG A 27 10.16 -6.78 21.85
C ARG A 27 10.82 -6.94 20.49
N PHE A 28 11.43 -5.86 19.96
CA PHE A 28 12.01 -5.79 18.64
C PHE A 28 13.45 -5.27 18.68
N SER A 29 14.26 -5.74 17.73
CA SER A 29 15.58 -5.18 17.38
C SER A 29 15.59 -4.91 15.89
N VAL A 30 16.13 -3.75 15.50
CA VAL A 30 16.22 -3.37 14.09
C VAL A 30 17.52 -3.95 13.52
N ALA A 31 17.40 -4.95 12.64
CA ALA A 31 18.53 -5.57 11.97
C ALA A 31 19.03 -4.72 10.80
N ALA A 32 18.11 -4.19 10.00
CA ALA A 32 18.44 -3.36 8.84
C ALA A 32 17.41 -2.26 8.58
N LEU A 33 17.89 -1.12 8.08
CA LEU A 33 17.11 -0.01 7.57
C LEU A 33 17.43 0.22 6.11
N VAL A 34 16.40 0.38 5.28
CA VAL A 34 16.54 0.65 3.84
C VAL A 34 15.79 1.94 3.51
N ALA A 35 16.45 2.88 2.83
CA ALA A 35 15.84 4.14 2.42
C ALA A 35 16.32 4.59 1.04
N GLY A 36 15.58 5.55 0.44
CA GLY A 36 15.96 6.22 -0.80
C GLY A 36 17.15 7.16 -0.59
N LYS A 37 16.92 8.48 -0.66
CA LYS A 37 17.99 9.49 -0.64
C LYS A 37 18.03 10.37 0.62
N ASN A 38 17.14 10.14 1.57
CA ASN A 38 17.05 10.96 2.79
C ASN A 38 18.12 10.53 3.82
N VAL A 39 19.36 11.01 3.60
CA VAL A 39 20.51 10.71 4.45
C VAL A 39 20.34 11.24 5.87
N ASP A 40 19.79 12.47 6.03
CA ASP A 40 19.64 13.08 7.34
C ASP A 40 18.78 12.24 8.28
N ARG A 41 17.60 11.82 7.79
CA ARG A 41 16.70 10.96 8.55
C ARG A 41 17.29 9.57 8.81
N MET A 42 18.05 9.03 7.86
CA MET A 42 18.71 7.73 8.03
C MET A 42 19.80 7.80 9.12
N VAL A 43 20.56 8.89 9.21
CA VAL A 43 21.54 9.09 10.30
C VAL A 43 20.85 9.07 11.66
N GLU A 44 19.76 9.83 11.84
CA GLU A 44 18.98 9.84 13.09
C GLU A 44 18.53 8.43 13.48
N GLN A 45 17.96 7.69 12.52
CA GLN A 45 17.48 6.33 12.73
C GLN A 45 18.61 5.34 13.06
N CYS A 46 19.77 5.45 12.39
CA CYS A 46 20.92 4.60 12.67
C CYS A 46 21.51 4.87 14.06
N LEU A 47 21.57 6.12 14.49
CA LEU A 47 22.08 6.48 15.83
C LEU A 47 21.14 5.99 16.94
N GLU A 48 19.83 6.03 16.70
CA GLU A 48 18.84 5.61 17.68
C GLU A 48 18.70 4.09 17.79
N PHE A 49 18.53 3.40 16.64
CA PHE A 49 18.21 1.97 16.61
C PHE A 49 19.43 1.07 16.43
N THR A 50 20.59 1.63 16.12
CA THR A 50 21.86 0.93 15.93
C THR A 50 21.73 -0.37 15.10
N PRO A 51 21.12 -0.29 13.88
CA PRO A 51 20.97 -1.47 13.04
C PRO A 51 22.33 -2.00 12.60
N ARG A 52 22.40 -3.30 12.28
CA ARG A 52 23.61 -3.89 11.69
C ARG A 52 23.87 -3.30 10.30
N TYR A 53 22.81 -3.13 9.50
CA TYR A 53 22.92 -2.62 8.12
C TYR A 53 22.05 -1.39 7.89
N ALA A 54 22.56 -0.48 7.06
CA ALA A 54 21.79 0.62 6.49
C ALA A 54 22.01 0.66 4.97
N VAL A 55 20.93 0.61 4.19
CA VAL A 55 21.01 0.58 2.72
C VAL A 55 20.39 1.85 2.15
N MET A 56 21.14 2.53 1.30
CA MET A 56 20.65 3.67 0.51
C MET A 56 20.42 3.26 -0.95
N ASP A 57 19.52 3.96 -1.62
CA ASP A 57 19.16 3.66 -3.02
C ASP A 57 20.36 3.78 -3.98
N ASP A 58 21.23 4.76 -3.76
CA ASP A 58 22.39 5.03 -4.60
C ASP A 58 23.71 5.12 -3.81
N ALA A 59 24.83 4.91 -4.52
CA ALA A 59 26.16 4.91 -3.96
C ALA A 59 26.58 6.28 -3.38
N GLN A 60 26.09 7.40 -3.94
CA GLN A 60 26.43 8.74 -3.45
C GLN A 60 25.77 8.99 -2.10
N SER A 61 24.51 8.64 -1.97
CA SER A 61 23.77 8.74 -0.69
C SER A 61 24.37 7.81 0.38
N ALA A 62 24.79 6.61 -0.01
CA ALA A 62 25.46 5.67 0.88
C ALA A 62 26.81 6.21 1.40
N GLU A 63 27.62 6.82 0.54
CA GLU A 63 28.89 7.40 0.95
C GLU A 63 28.70 8.57 1.92
N ARG A 64 27.74 9.46 1.65
CA ARG A 64 27.36 10.54 2.57
C ARG A 64 26.89 10.00 3.92
N LEU A 65 26.10 8.94 3.93
CA LEU A 65 25.65 8.28 5.16
C LEU A 65 26.83 7.69 5.93
N ARG A 66 27.72 6.96 5.26
CA ARG A 66 28.90 6.33 5.85
C ARG A 66 29.78 7.35 6.57
N THR A 67 30.11 8.45 5.90
CA THR A 67 30.92 9.56 6.47
C THR A 67 30.27 10.08 7.75
N ARG A 68 28.97 10.40 7.71
CA ARG A 68 28.28 10.95 8.87
C ARG A 68 28.17 9.98 10.04
N LEU A 69 27.94 8.69 9.77
CA LEU A 69 27.90 7.67 10.82
C LEU A 69 29.27 7.46 11.47
N GLN A 70 30.36 7.53 10.70
CA GLN A 70 31.74 7.47 11.21
C GLN A 70 32.06 8.65 12.15
N GLU A 71 31.63 9.87 11.81
CA GLU A 71 31.77 11.06 12.65
C GLU A 71 31.12 10.88 14.03
N HIS A 72 30.05 10.05 14.11
CA HIS A 72 29.33 9.76 15.36
C HIS A 72 29.78 8.44 16.02
N GLY A 73 30.81 7.76 15.50
CA GLY A 73 31.28 6.47 16.01
C GLY A 73 30.27 5.32 15.87
N CYS A 74 29.29 5.44 14.97
CA CYS A 74 28.28 4.43 14.71
C CYS A 74 28.89 3.26 13.92
N ARG A 75 28.59 2.01 14.32
CA ARG A 75 29.15 0.79 13.72
C ARG A 75 28.28 0.17 12.62
N THR A 76 27.16 0.80 12.27
CA THR A 76 26.25 0.33 11.21
C THR A 76 27.01 0.21 9.88
N GLU A 77 26.95 -0.94 9.25
CA GLU A 77 27.49 -1.17 7.90
C GLU A 77 26.58 -0.52 6.85
N VAL A 78 27.17 0.31 5.99
CA VAL A 78 26.42 1.06 4.97
C VAL A 78 26.59 0.40 3.60
N LEU A 79 25.46 0.02 3.00
CA LEU A 79 25.35 -0.61 1.68
C LEU A 79 24.55 0.28 0.72
N SER A 80 24.49 -0.07 -0.56
CA SER A 80 23.70 0.65 -1.55
C SER A 80 23.10 -0.23 -2.62
N GLY A 81 21.96 0.23 -3.17
CA GLY A 81 21.30 -0.35 -4.31
C GLY A 81 20.28 -1.45 -3.99
N GLN A 82 19.54 -1.81 -5.02
CA GLN A 82 18.41 -2.73 -4.91
C GLN A 82 18.81 -4.15 -4.48
N GLN A 83 19.97 -4.61 -4.94
CA GLN A 83 20.49 -5.93 -4.58
C GLN A 83 20.80 -6.00 -3.07
N ALA A 84 21.47 -4.99 -2.51
CA ALA A 84 21.72 -4.92 -1.07
C ALA A 84 20.43 -4.84 -0.26
N ALA A 85 19.40 -4.10 -0.75
CA ALA A 85 18.08 -4.06 -0.12
C ALA A 85 17.40 -5.44 -0.09
N ALA A 86 17.54 -6.23 -1.16
CA ALA A 86 17.05 -7.60 -1.24
C ALA A 86 17.78 -8.54 -0.28
N GLU A 87 19.11 -8.41 -0.20
CA GLU A 87 19.95 -9.22 0.70
C GLU A 87 19.61 -8.99 2.18
N VAL A 88 19.48 -7.71 2.61
CA VAL A 88 19.15 -7.42 4.02
C VAL A 88 17.69 -7.76 4.37
N ALA A 89 16.80 -7.88 3.39
CA ALA A 89 15.44 -8.36 3.60
C ALA A 89 15.37 -9.89 3.78
N ALA A 90 16.37 -10.62 3.28
CA ALA A 90 16.43 -12.09 3.29
C ALA A 90 17.37 -12.69 4.34
N LEU A 91 18.02 -11.87 5.18
CA LEU A 91 18.98 -12.33 6.20
C LEU A 91 18.38 -13.41 7.10
N ASP A 92 19.13 -14.46 7.41
CA ASP A 92 18.67 -15.60 8.20
C ASP A 92 18.15 -15.17 9.60
N GLU A 93 18.83 -14.21 10.22
CA GLU A 93 18.46 -13.69 11.55
C GLU A 93 17.20 -12.83 11.55
N VAL A 94 16.70 -12.39 10.40
CA VAL A 94 15.50 -11.53 10.32
C VAL A 94 14.23 -12.36 10.44
N ASP A 95 13.35 -11.97 11.37
CA ASP A 95 12.05 -12.60 11.60
C ASP A 95 10.93 -11.92 10.79
N GLN A 96 10.99 -10.57 10.73
CA GLN A 96 9.94 -9.76 10.12
C GLN A 96 10.53 -8.70 9.19
N VAL A 97 9.85 -8.44 8.08
CA VAL A 97 10.20 -7.40 7.12
C VAL A 97 9.01 -6.47 6.92
N MET A 98 9.16 -5.19 7.29
CA MET A 98 8.21 -4.15 6.93
C MET A 98 8.46 -3.73 5.47
N ALA A 99 7.55 -4.06 4.58
CA ALA A 99 7.63 -3.76 3.16
C ALA A 99 6.90 -2.44 2.84
N ALA A 100 7.61 -1.31 2.95
CA ALA A 100 7.05 0.04 2.82
C ALA A 100 7.77 0.92 1.77
N ILE A 101 8.51 0.31 0.84
CA ILE A 101 9.01 1.02 -0.34
C ILE A 101 7.87 1.11 -1.35
N VAL A 102 7.52 2.33 -1.77
CA VAL A 102 6.40 2.62 -2.67
C VAL A 102 6.74 2.23 -4.12
N GLY A 103 5.74 1.74 -4.86
CA GLY A 103 5.83 1.43 -6.28
C GLY A 103 6.66 0.16 -6.60
N ALA A 104 7.05 0.02 -7.86
CA ALA A 104 7.77 -1.16 -8.38
C ALA A 104 9.16 -1.38 -7.72
N ALA A 105 9.79 -0.33 -7.20
CA ALA A 105 11.09 -0.44 -6.52
C ALA A 105 11.03 -1.32 -5.24
N GLY A 106 9.87 -1.41 -4.59
CA GLY A 106 9.67 -2.26 -3.42
C GLY A 106 9.48 -3.74 -3.74
N LEU A 107 9.18 -4.10 -4.99
CA LEU A 107 8.83 -5.46 -5.38
C LEU A 107 9.97 -6.46 -5.16
N VAL A 108 11.16 -6.15 -5.65
CA VAL A 108 12.33 -7.06 -5.60
C VAL A 108 12.73 -7.39 -4.16
N PRO A 109 12.97 -6.41 -3.26
CA PRO A 109 13.33 -6.72 -1.87
C PRO A 109 12.18 -7.41 -1.10
N THR A 110 10.91 -7.09 -1.40
CA THR A 110 9.77 -7.78 -0.79
C THR A 110 9.70 -9.25 -1.20
N LEU A 111 9.91 -9.54 -2.49
CA LEU A 111 9.97 -10.92 -2.98
C LEU A 111 11.17 -11.69 -2.44
N ALA A 112 12.32 -11.04 -2.20
CA ALA A 112 13.47 -11.67 -1.55
C ALA A 112 13.10 -12.11 -0.12
N ALA A 113 12.43 -11.27 0.66
CA ALA A 113 11.92 -11.62 1.98
C ALA A 113 10.93 -12.80 1.93
N ILE A 114 9.99 -12.79 0.97
CA ILE A 114 9.03 -13.87 0.78
C ILE A 114 9.74 -15.19 0.45
N ARG A 115 10.65 -15.18 -0.52
CA ARG A 115 11.41 -16.38 -0.93
C ARG A 115 12.25 -16.96 0.21
N ALA A 116 12.71 -16.11 1.13
CA ALA A 116 13.40 -16.51 2.35
C ALA A 116 12.46 -16.96 3.50
N GLY A 117 11.14 -17.07 3.24
CA GLY A 117 10.16 -17.56 4.21
C GLY A 117 9.87 -16.60 5.38
N LYS A 118 10.16 -15.29 5.22
CA LYS A 118 9.99 -14.31 6.30
C LYS A 118 8.53 -13.96 6.55
N THR A 119 8.24 -13.42 7.73
CA THR A 119 6.98 -12.73 7.96
C THR A 119 7.06 -11.34 7.32
N VAL A 120 6.27 -11.10 6.29
CA VAL A 120 6.23 -9.83 5.56
C VAL A 120 5.02 -9.01 5.99
N LEU A 121 5.28 -7.82 6.51
CA LEU A 121 4.28 -6.82 6.87
C LEU A 121 4.10 -5.92 5.65
N LEU A 122 3.06 -6.18 4.87
CA LEU A 122 2.88 -5.58 3.54
C LEU A 122 2.18 -4.23 3.63
N ALA A 123 2.94 -3.16 3.37
CA ALA A 123 2.43 -1.80 3.25
C ALA A 123 2.51 -1.26 1.80
N ASN A 124 3.22 -1.95 0.91
CA ASN A 124 3.29 -1.64 -0.52
C ASN A 124 2.19 -2.40 -1.27
N LYS A 125 1.03 -1.76 -1.41
CA LYS A 125 -0.13 -2.34 -2.13
C LYS A 125 0.15 -2.56 -3.62
N GLU A 126 0.99 -1.71 -4.22
CA GLU A 126 1.33 -1.79 -5.63
C GLU A 126 1.97 -3.14 -6.00
N SER A 127 2.67 -3.78 -5.07
CA SER A 127 3.24 -5.12 -5.29
C SER A 127 2.17 -6.18 -5.59
N LEU A 128 1.04 -6.16 -4.88
CA LEU A 128 -0.08 -7.08 -5.16
C LEU A 128 -0.91 -6.63 -6.36
N VAL A 129 -1.05 -5.33 -6.57
CA VAL A 129 -1.76 -4.81 -7.74
C VAL A 129 -1.06 -5.23 -9.03
N THR A 130 0.27 -5.11 -9.08
CA THR A 130 1.05 -5.39 -10.30
C THR A 130 1.46 -6.85 -10.45
N CYS A 131 1.67 -7.59 -9.36
CA CYS A 131 2.23 -8.94 -9.39
C CYS A 131 1.37 -9.98 -8.65
N GLY A 132 0.11 -9.68 -8.34
CA GLY A 132 -0.72 -10.43 -7.39
C GLY A 132 -0.61 -11.95 -7.49
N ARG A 133 -0.84 -12.55 -8.67
CA ARG A 133 -0.74 -14.00 -8.87
C ARG A 133 0.67 -14.52 -8.56
N LEU A 134 1.69 -13.95 -9.19
CA LEU A 134 3.08 -14.37 -9.02
C LEU A 134 3.58 -14.17 -7.58
N PHE A 135 3.11 -13.09 -6.95
CA PHE A 135 3.43 -12.76 -5.57
C PHE A 135 2.83 -13.79 -4.60
N MET A 136 1.54 -14.09 -4.74
CA MET A 136 0.85 -15.06 -3.89
C MET A 136 1.36 -16.49 -4.10
N GLU A 137 1.70 -16.88 -5.34
CA GLU A 137 2.37 -18.15 -5.61
C GLU A 137 3.73 -18.24 -4.91
N ALA A 138 4.50 -17.15 -4.85
CA ALA A 138 5.77 -17.12 -4.13
C ALA A 138 5.56 -17.28 -2.61
N VAL A 139 4.54 -16.62 -2.04
CA VAL A 139 4.15 -16.79 -0.63
C VAL A 139 3.82 -18.24 -0.32
N GLN A 140 3.00 -18.88 -1.16
CA GLN A 140 2.60 -20.28 -0.97
C GLN A 140 3.79 -21.25 -1.02
N ARG A 141 4.68 -21.06 -2.02
CA ARG A 141 5.84 -21.94 -2.20
C ARG A 141 6.88 -21.85 -1.08
N SER A 142 7.08 -20.65 -0.54
CA SER A 142 8.09 -20.40 0.49
C SER A 142 7.60 -20.66 1.91
N GLY A 143 6.28 -20.70 2.12
CA GLY A 143 5.68 -20.73 3.45
C GLY A 143 5.83 -19.40 4.21
N ALA A 144 6.19 -18.31 3.52
CA ALA A 144 6.23 -16.97 4.10
C ALA A 144 4.84 -16.58 4.64
N ARG A 145 4.83 -15.79 5.71
CA ARG A 145 3.60 -15.23 6.24
C ARG A 145 3.44 -13.80 5.74
N LEU A 146 2.30 -13.53 5.13
CA LEU A 146 1.94 -12.19 4.69
C LEU A 146 0.92 -11.58 5.64
N LEU A 147 1.17 -10.35 6.14
CA LEU A 147 0.26 -9.63 7.03
C LEU A 147 0.01 -8.22 6.45
N PRO A 148 -1.26 -7.83 6.24
CA PRO A 148 -1.60 -6.55 5.60
C PRO A 148 -1.46 -5.39 6.59
N VAL A 149 -0.76 -4.34 6.18
CA VAL A 149 -0.54 -3.11 6.97
C VAL A 149 -1.49 -2.00 6.56
N ASP A 150 -1.93 -1.96 5.29
CA ASP A 150 -2.93 -0.98 4.86
C ASP A 150 -4.16 -1.04 5.77
N SER A 151 -4.68 0.11 6.20
CA SER A 151 -5.66 0.20 7.29
C SER A 151 -6.93 -0.59 7.02
N GLU A 152 -7.43 -0.55 5.79
CA GLU A 152 -8.62 -1.26 5.38
C GLU A 152 -8.42 -2.78 5.33
N HIS A 153 -7.30 -3.22 4.76
CA HIS A 153 -6.98 -4.65 4.70
C HIS A 153 -6.66 -5.23 6.08
N ASN A 154 -6.00 -4.44 6.92
CA ASN A 154 -5.76 -4.82 8.31
C ASN A 154 -7.08 -4.92 9.11
N ALA A 155 -8.03 -4.02 8.88
CA ALA A 155 -9.36 -4.07 9.48
C ALA A 155 -10.13 -5.33 9.05
N ILE A 156 -10.10 -5.67 7.76
CA ILE A 156 -10.67 -6.92 7.25
C ILE A 156 -9.99 -8.12 7.90
N PHE A 157 -8.66 -8.15 7.91
CA PHE A 157 -7.87 -9.22 8.51
C PHE A 157 -8.22 -9.44 10.00
N GLN A 158 -8.34 -8.36 10.78
CA GLN A 158 -8.73 -8.43 12.18
C GLN A 158 -10.15 -8.97 12.39
N SER A 159 -11.03 -8.75 11.42
CA SER A 159 -12.43 -9.16 11.44
C SER A 159 -12.68 -10.55 10.83
N MET A 160 -11.64 -11.20 10.26
CA MET A 160 -11.72 -12.53 9.67
C MET A 160 -11.58 -13.64 10.73
N PRO A 161 -12.15 -14.84 10.47
CA PRO A 161 -11.88 -16.03 11.28
C PRO A 161 -10.38 -16.38 11.27
N GLU A 162 -9.92 -16.99 12.37
CA GLU A 162 -8.52 -17.39 12.55
C GLU A 162 -8.00 -18.28 11.40
N THR A 163 -8.83 -19.18 10.89
CA THR A 163 -8.49 -20.04 9.76
C THR A 163 -8.08 -19.22 8.53
N ILE A 164 -8.82 -18.13 8.23
CA ILE A 164 -8.47 -17.24 7.10
C ILE A 164 -7.22 -16.45 7.40
N GLN A 165 -7.07 -15.94 8.65
CA GLN A 165 -5.88 -15.20 9.07
C GLN A 165 -4.59 -16.04 8.92
N GLN A 166 -4.67 -17.35 9.18
CA GLN A 166 -3.54 -18.27 9.05
C GLN A 166 -3.24 -18.67 7.60
N HIS A 167 -4.23 -18.60 6.70
CA HIS A 167 -4.13 -19.03 5.30
C HIS A 167 -4.52 -17.91 4.33
N LEU A 168 -3.98 -16.72 4.57
CA LEU A 168 -4.29 -15.52 3.78
C LEU A 168 -3.99 -15.74 2.29
N GLY A 169 -4.95 -15.39 1.43
CA GLY A 169 -4.88 -15.56 -0.03
C GLY A 169 -5.31 -16.93 -0.57
N TYR A 170 -5.56 -17.91 0.30
CA TYR A 170 -5.90 -19.29 -0.12
C TYR A 170 -7.15 -19.86 0.52
N ALA A 171 -7.56 -19.32 1.67
CA ALA A 171 -8.76 -19.81 2.34
C ALA A 171 -10.03 -19.45 1.54
N ASP A 172 -10.99 -20.37 1.49
CA ASP A 172 -12.30 -20.11 0.95
C ASP A 172 -13.16 -19.36 1.97
N LEU A 173 -13.62 -18.16 1.60
CA LEU A 173 -14.42 -17.30 2.46
C LEU A 173 -15.73 -17.95 2.89
N ALA A 174 -16.46 -18.56 1.94
CA ALA A 174 -17.78 -19.15 2.18
C ALA A 174 -17.70 -20.39 3.09
N GLN A 175 -16.68 -21.23 2.91
CA GLN A 175 -16.46 -22.40 3.79
C GLN A 175 -16.10 -21.98 5.23
N ASN A 176 -15.59 -20.78 5.42
CA ASN A 176 -15.28 -20.21 6.74
C ASN A 176 -16.38 -19.28 7.27
N GLY A 177 -17.60 -19.35 6.72
CA GLY A 177 -18.76 -18.62 7.19
C GLY A 177 -18.80 -17.13 6.78
N VAL A 178 -17.88 -16.67 5.94
CA VAL A 178 -17.83 -15.28 5.45
C VAL A 178 -18.65 -15.16 4.18
N SER A 179 -19.61 -14.24 4.16
CA SER A 179 -20.43 -13.96 2.97
C SER A 179 -19.85 -12.87 2.09
N SER A 180 -19.35 -11.77 2.67
CA SER A 180 -18.74 -10.66 1.92
C SER A 180 -17.81 -9.80 2.76
N ILE A 181 -16.92 -9.12 2.06
CA ILE A 181 -16.04 -8.08 2.58
C ILE A 181 -16.65 -6.73 2.21
N LEU A 182 -16.74 -5.83 3.19
CA LEU A 182 -17.23 -4.47 3.04
C LEU A 182 -16.04 -3.52 3.15
N LEU A 183 -15.47 -3.15 2.00
CA LEU A 183 -14.31 -2.26 1.91
C LEU A 183 -14.78 -0.81 1.99
N THR A 184 -14.43 -0.09 3.06
CA THR A 184 -14.85 1.29 3.27
C THR A 184 -13.84 2.29 2.71
N GLY A 185 -14.31 3.47 2.34
CA GLY A 185 -13.48 4.61 1.96
C GLY A 185 -14.19 5.93 2.24
N SER A 186 -13.43 7.01 2.46
CA SER A 186 -13.98 8.33 2.78
C SER A 186 -14.80 8.96 1.63
N GLY A 187 -14.55 8.53 0.40
CA GLY A 187 -15.03 9.18 -0.82
C GLY A 187 -14.19 10.40 -1.24
N GLY A 188 -13.12 10.69 -0.52
CA GLY A 188 -12.19 11.78 -0.83
C GLY A 188 -12.76 13.18 -0.64
N PRO A 189 -11.99 14.22 -1.00
CA PRO A 189 -12.36 15.62 -0.79
C PRO A 189 -13.53 16.09 -1.70
N PHE A 190 -13.76 15.43 -2.82
CA PHE A 190 -14.76 15.85 -3.81
C PHE A 190 -16.08 15.07 -3.74
N ARG A 191 -16.31 14.36 -2.63
CA ARG A 191 -17.52 13.54 -2.42
C ARG A 191 -18.82 14.31 -2.66
N GLU A 192 -18.87 15.58 -2.26
CA GLU A 192 -20.07 16.44 -2.37
C GLU A 192 -20.00 17.46 -3.52
N THR A 193 -18.86 17.52 -4.25
CA THR A 193 -18.69 18.42 -5.40
C THR A 193 -19.58 17.95 -6.56
N ALA A 194 -20.25 18.85 -7.26
CA ALA A 194 -21.02 18.48 -8.44
C ALA A 194 -20.13 17.84 -9.51
N VAL A 195 -20.59 16.77 -10.17
CA VAL A 195 -19.77 16.04 -11.17
C VAL A 195 -19.31 16.97 -12.30
N ALA A 196 -20.16 17.93 -12.71
CA ALA A 196 -19.81 18.91 -13.73
C ALA A 196 -18.63 19.83 -13.36
N ASP A 197 -18.38 20.03 -12.07
CA ASP A 197 -17.32 20.91 -11.58
C ASP A 197 -15.98 20.20 -11.36
N LEU A 198 -15.96 18.87 -11.42
CA LEU A 198 -14.74 18.08 -11.15
C LEU A 198 -13.58 18.43 -12.08
N ALA A 199 -13.86 18.79 -13.33
CA ALA A 199 -12.82 19.16 -14.30
C ALA A 199 -12.02 20.41 -13.88
N ALA A 200 -12.60 21.29 -13.07
CA ALA A 200 -11.99 22.53 -12.60
C ALA A 200 -11.21 22.36 -11.28
N MET A 201 -11.21 21.17 -10.68
CA MET A 201 -10.55 20.93 -9.40
C MET A 201 -9.03 20.97 -9.52
N THR A 202 -8.37 21.68 -8.60
CA THR A 202 -6.93 21.88 -8.61
C THR A 202 -6.19 20.79 -7.82
N PRO A 203 -4.86 20.61 -8.07
CA PRO A 203 -4.02 19.71 -7.28
C PRO A 203 -4.07 19.96 -5.78
N ASP A 204 -4.07 21.23 -5.37
CA ASP A 204 -4.10 21.56 -3.93
C ASP A 204 -5.46 21.24 -3.28
N GLN A 205 -6.56 21.36 -4.02
CA GLN A 205 -7.87 20.91 -3.54
C GLN A 205 -7.94 19.38 -3.42
N ALA A 206 -7.41 18.65 -4.41
CA ALA A 206 -7.33 17.18 -4.39
C ALA A 206 -6.46 16.65 -3.25
N CYS A 207 -5.42 17.40 -2.85
CA CYS A 207 -4.52 17.02 -1.76
C CYS A 207 -5.08 17.32 -0.36
N ARG A 208 -6.25 17.95 -0.22
CA ARG A 208 -6.88 18.24 1.08
C ARG A 208 -7.78 17.10 1.52
N HIS A 209 -7.17 15.98 1.94
CA HIS A 209 -7.96 14.86 2.46
C HIS A 209 -8.65 15.25 3.79
N PRO A 210 -9.95 14.90 3.98
CA PRO A 210 -10.69 15.36 5.17
C PRO A 210 -10.22 14.76 6.50
N ASN A 211 -9.70 13.52 6.49
CA ASN A 211 -9.43 12.75 7.71
C ASN A 211 -7.96 12.31 7.85
N TRP A 212 -7.21 12.17 6.77
CA TRP A 212 -5.85 11.65 6.77
C TRP A 212 -4.84 12.68 6.26
N SER A 213 -3.68 12.75 6.92
CA SER A 213 -2.52 13.47 6.39
C SER A 213 -1.67 12.49 5.58
N MET A 214 -1.67 12.63 4.27
CA MET A 214 -1.05 11.69 3.34
C MET A 214 -0.15 12.40 2.33
N GLY A 215 0.72 11.65 1.65
CA GLY A 215 1.50 12.15 0.52
C GLY A 215 0.60 12.63 -0.64
N ARG A 216 1.12 13.52 -1.50
CA ARG A 216 0.34 14.12 -2.59
C ARG A 216 -0.26 13.10 -3.55
N LYS A 217 0.50 12.08 -3.97
CA LYS A 217 0.04 11.03 -4.90
C LYS A 217 -1.18 10.29 -4.35
N ILE A 218 -1.08 9.74 -3.15
CA ILE A 218 -2.16 8.98 -2.54
C ILE A 218 -3.39 9.86 -2.19
N SER A 219 -3.21 11.16 -1.96
CA SER A 219 -4.30 12.11 -1.77
C SER A 219 -5.12 12.29 -3.06
N VAL A 220 -4.46 12.39 -4.23
CA VAL A 220 -5.14 12.42 -5.53
C VAL A 220 -5.82 11.08 -5.81
N ASP A 221 -5.16 9.95 -5.51
CA ASP A 221 -5.78 8.63 -5.64
C ASP A 221 -7.02 8.48 -4.74
N SER A 222 -7.03 9.08 -3.56
CA SER A 222 -8.22 9.15 -2.72
C SER A 222 -9.33 10.01 -3.35
N ALA A 223 -8.97 11.16 -3.93
CA ALA A 223 -9.93 12.05 -4.59
C ALA A 223 -10.61 11.42 -5.81
N THR A 224 -9.88 10.62 -6.59
CA THR A 224 -10.38 9.86 -7.75
C THR A 224 -11.01 8.51 -7.35
N MET A 225 -10.90 8.08 -6.11
CA MET A 225 -11.17 6.74 -5.62
C MET A 225 -10.31 5.63 -6.29
N MET A 226 -9.23 6.00 -6.99
CA MET A 226 -8.27 5.00 -7.47
C MET A 226 -7.59 4.30 -6.31
N ASN A 227 -7.28 5.00 -5.20
CA ASN A 227 -6.74 4.35 -4.01
C ASN A 227 -7.64 3.18 -3.56
N LYS A 228 -8.96 3.40 -3.54
CA LYS A 228 -9.92 2.34 -3.20
C LYS A 228 -10.00 1.26 -4.28
N GLY A 229 -9.77 1.62 -5.53
CA GLY A 229 -9.63 0.65 -6.63
C GLY A 229 -8.42 -0.25 -6.48
N LEU A 230 -7.26 0.32 -6.15
CA LEU A 230 -6.03 -0.46 -5.87
C LEU A 230 -6.22 -1.35 -4.64
N GLU A 231 -6.87 -0.85 -3.61
CA GLU A 231 -7.21 -1.63 -2.41
C GLU A 231 -8.22 -2.76 -2.69
N TYR A 232 -9.18 -2.54 -3.60
CA TYR A 232 -10.07 -3.60 -4.06
C TYR A 232 -9.29 -4.74 -4.72
N ILE A 233 -8.33 -4.41 -5.59
CA ILE A 233 -7.46 -5.40 -6.24
C ILE A 233 -6.64 -6.15 -5.18
N GLU A 234 -6.02 -5.44 -4.25
CA GLU A 234 -5.22 -6.03 -3.18
C GLU A 234 -6.07 -6.96 -2.29
N ALA A 235 -7.27 -6.53 -1.88
CA ALA A 235 -8.20 -7.34 -1.08
C ALA A 235 -8.61 -8.63 -1.79
N ARG A 236 -8.84 -8.59 -3.11
CA ARG A 236 -9.14 -9.76 -3.93
C ARG A 236 -8.03 -10.81 -3.85
N TRP A 237 -6.76 -10.39 -3.88
CA TRP A 237 -5.61 -11.28 -3.71
C TRP A 237 -5.43 -11.74 -2.28
N LEU A 238 -5.45 -10.84 -1.31
CA LEU A 238 -5.19 -11.16 0.10
C LEU A 238 -6.22 -12.12 0.70
N PHE A 239 -7.49 -11.96 0.34
CA PHE A 239 -8.58 -12.73 0.94
C PHE A 239 -9.18 -13.78 0.00
N ASN A 240 -8.59 -13.99 -1.16
CA ASN A 240 -9.12 -14.94 -2.16
C ASN A 240 -10.61 -14.68 -2.45
N ALA A 241 -11.03 -13.42 -2.48
CA ALA A 241 -12.42 -13.05 -2.62
C ALA A 241 -12.85 -12.97 -4.08
N SER A 242 -14.02 -13.50 -4.42
CA SER A 242 -14.66 -13.29 -5.71
C SER A 242 -15.25 -11.87 -5.81
N ALA A 243 -15.54 -11.38 -7.03
CA ALA A 243 -16.19 -10.07 -7.21
C ALA A 243 -17.52 -9.97 -6.44
N ARG A 244 -18.29 -11.07 -6.34
CA ARG A 244 -19.56 -11.09 -5.61
C ARG A 244 -19.42 -11.01 -4.09
N GLN A 245 -18.22 -11.28 -3.58
CA GLN A 245 -17.91 -11.22 -2.15
C GLN A 245 -17.26 -9.88 -1.76
N MET A 246 -17.13 -8.94 -2.68
CA MET A 246 -16.57 -7.62 -2.45
C MET A 246 -17.62 -6.54 -2.64
N GLU A 247 -17.77 -5.67 -1.65
CA GLU A 247 -18.64 -4.51 -1.66
C GLU A 247 -17.85 -3.28 -1.24
N VAL A 248 -17.90 -2.20 -2.02
CA VAL A 248 -17.26 -0.91 -1.68
C VAL A 248 -18.30 0.03 -1.10
N LEU A 249 -17.99 0.63 0.04
CA LEU A 249 -18.87 1.57 0.73
C LEU A 249 -18.16 2.91 0.97
N ILE A 250 -18.85 3.98 0.74
CA ILE A 250 -18.41 5.32 1.17
C ILE A 250 -18.81 5.51 2.63
N HIS A 251 -17.80 5.78 3.48
CA HIS A 251 -17.92 6.07 4.90
C HIS A 251 -17.15 7.36 5.22
N PRO A 252 -17.81 8.52 5.18
CA PRO A 252 -17.14 9.83 5.29
C PRO A 252 -16.33 10.05 6.55
N GLN A 253 -16.77 9.49 7.66
CA GLN A 253 -16.12 9.65 8.96
C GLN A 253 -14.79 8.90 9.05
N SER A 254 -14.58 7.87 8.22
CA SER A 254 -13.35 7.03 8.18
C SER A 254 -12.95 6.43 9.54
N VAL A 255 -13.91 6.22 10.43
CA VAL A 255 -13.72 5.60 11.75
C VAL A 255 -13.79 4.09 11.65
N ILE A 256 -14.72 3.57 10.83
CA ILE A 256 -14.78 2.15 10.47
C ILE A 256 -13.86 1.96 9.27
N HIS A 257 -12.74 1.25 9.51
CA HIS A 257 -11.73 1.07 8.48
C HIS A 257 -12.08 -0.01 7.45
N SER A 258 -12.87 -1.01 7.80
CA SER A 258 -13.61 -1.96 6.92
C SER A 258 -14.34 -2.99 7.78
N MET A 259 -15.15 -3.85 7.12
CA MET A 259 -16.01 -4.80 7.80
C MET A 259 -16.05 -6.13 7.06
N VAL A 260 -16.47 -7.18 7.77
CA VAL A 260 -16.71 -8.52 7.23
C VAL A 260 -18.14 -8.95 7.59
N ARG A 261 -18.92 -9.33 6.59
CA ARG A 261 -20.28 -9.86 6.77
C ARG A 261 -20.24 -11.39 6.77
N TYR A 262 -20.92 -11.98 7.72
CA TYR A 262 -20.99 -13.41 7.90
C TYR A 262 -22.31 -14.00 7.38
N GLN A 263 -22.34 -15.33 7.19
CA GLN A 263 -23.53 -16.06 6.69
C GLN A 263 -24.69 -16.08 7.71
N ASP A 264 -24.42 -15.93 9.00
CA ASP A 264 -25.41 -15.79 10.06
C ASP A 264 -26.07 -14.40 10.12
N GLY A 265 -25.65 -13.48 9.22
CA GLY A 265 -26.14 -12.10 9.16
C GLY A 265 -25.36 -11.10 10.03
N SER A 266 -24.40 -11.56 10.83
CA SER A 266 -23.58 -10.66 11.62
C SER A 266 -22.55 -9.90 10.75
N VAL A 267 -22.14 -8.72 11.23
CA VAL A 267 -21.08 -7.91 10.62
C VAL A 267 -20.06 -7.56 11.70
N LEU A 268 -18.80 -7.94 11.47
CA LEU A 268 -17.69 -7.51 12.32
C LEU A 268 -16.94 -6.36 11.65
N ALA A 269 -16.57 -5.37 12.44
CA ALA A 269 -15.91 -4.16 11.98
C ALA A 269 -14.74 -3.81 12.91
N GLN A 270 -13.65 -3.31 12.32
CA GLN A 270 -12.58 -2.70 13.11
C GLN A 270 -12.74 -1.19 13.04
N LEU A 271 -12.75 -0.56 14.21
CA LEU A 271 -12.85 0.88 14.40
C LEU A 271 -11.58 1.42 15.07
N GLY A 272 -11.21 2.65 14.73
CA GLY A 272 -10.08 3.34 15.36
C GLY A 272 -9.92 4.77 14.84
N GLU A 273 -9.05 5.51 15.52
CA GLU A 273 -8.55 6.77 14.99
C GLU A 273 -7.74 6.51 13.70
N PRO A 274 -7.71 7.47 12.76
CA PRO A 274 -6.93 7.35 11.52
C PRO A 274 -5.41 7.49 11.80
N ASP A 275 -4.82 6.43 12.32
CA ASP A 275 -3.41 6.35 12.70
C ASP A 275 -2.78 5.03 12.25
N MET A 276 -1.81 5.10 11.34
CA MET A 276 -1.14 3.92 10.79
C MET A 276 -0.37 3.09 11.82
N ARG A 277 -0.06 3.65 13.00
CA ARG A 277 0.58 2.88 14.07
C ARG A 277 -0.31 1.75 14.59
N THR A 278 -1.63 1.90 14.49
CA THR A 278 -2.57 0.83 14.88
C THR A 278 -2.42 -0.44 14.04
N PRO A 279 -2.58 -0.41 12.70
CA PRO A 279 -2.38 -1.61 11.88
C PRO A 279 -0.93 -2.11 11.88
N ILE A 280 0.05 -1.21 11.97
CA ILE A 280 1.46 -1.58 12.09
C ILE A 280 1.71 -2.37 13.38
N ALA A 281 1.26 -1.87 14.53
CA ALA A 281 1.41 -2.56 15.81
C ALA A 281 0.68 -3.91 15.81
N HIS A 282 -0.51 -3.96 15.22
CA HIS A 282 -1.25 -5.21 15.08
C HIS A 282 -0.47 -6.26 14.29
N THR A 283 0.06 -5.92 13.10
CA THR A 283 0.82 -6.86 12.27
C THR A 283 2.15 -7.26 12.90
N MET A 284 2.88 -6.32 13.51
CA MET A 284 4.15 -6.59 14.20
C MET A 284 3.95 -7.56 15.38
N GLY A 285 2.85 -7.41 16.10
CA GLY A 285 2.52 -8.21 17.29
C GLY A 285 1.82 -9.53 17.00
N TRP A 286 1.14 -9.64 15.86
CA TRP A 286 0.22 -10.74 15.56
C TRP A 286 0.77 -12.12 16.00
N PRO A 287 -0.07 -12.95 16.66
CA PRO A 287 -1.49 -12.75 16.98
C PRO A 287 -1.76 -11.90 18.23
N GLN A 288 -0.73 -11.45 18.94
CA GLN A 288 -0.87 -10.63 20.15
C GLN A 288 -1.09 -9.14 19.79
N ARG A 289 -1.71 -8.39 20.74
CA ARG A 289 -1.83 -6.93 20.64
C ARG A 289 -0.63 -6.26 21.29
N LEU A 290 -0.13 -5.18 20.63
CA LEU A 290 0.96 -4.34 21.10
C LEU A 290 0.47 -2.93 21.39
N ASN A 291 1.24 -2.18 22.18
CA ASN A 291 1.03 -0.75 22.32
C ASN A 291 1.43 -0.04 21.02
N SER A 292 0.47 0.58 20.36
CA SER A 292 0.72 1.32 19.12
C SER A 292 1.19 2.76 19.37
N GLY A 293 0.95 3.32 20.54
CA GLY A 293 1.08 4.75 20.84
C GLY A 293 -0.02 5.61 20.20
N ALA A 294 -0.97 5.03 19.46
CA ALA A 294 -2.12 5.74 18.90
C ALA A 294 -3.13 6.09 19.99
N LYS A 295 -3.87 7.18 19.78
CA LYS A 295 -4.95 7.59 20.69
C LYS A 295 -6.11 6.60 20.61
N PRO A 296 -6.80 6.29 21.72
CA PRO A 296 -8.04 5.53 21.68
C PRO A 296 -9.15 6.37 21.04
N LEU A 297 -10.06 5.69 20.31
CA LEU A 297 -11.25 6.31 19.75
C LEU A 297 -12.19 6.75 20.86
N ASP A 298 -12.63 8.01 20.83
CA ASP A 298 -13.61 8.55 21.76
C ASP A 298 -15.02 8.48 21.17
N PHE A 299 -15.79 7.47 21.59
CA PHE A 299 -17.15 7.25 21.12
C PHE A 299 -18.12 8.38 21.48
N CYS A 300 -17.84 9.16 22.54
CA CYS A 300 -18.69 10.29 22.92
C CYS A 300 -18.59 11.48 21.95
N GLN A 301 -17.50 11.55 21.19
CA GLN A 301 -17.32 12.57 20.15
C GLN A 301 -17.87 12.15 18.76
N LEU A 302 -18.21 10.86 18.61
CA LEU A 302 -18.83 10.38 17.38
C LEU A 302 -20.31 10.70 17.34
N SER A 303 -20.72 11.62 16.47
CA SER A 303 -22.13 12.00 16.35
C SER A 303 -22.96 11.00 15.55
N ASN A 304 -22.39 10.45 14.47
CA ASN A 304 -23.04 9.47 13.59
C ASN A 304 -22.00 8.68 12.78
N LEU A 305 -22.43 7.55 12.26
CA LEU A 305 -21.72 6.74 11.27
C LEU A 305 -22.64 6.59 10.06
N SER A 306 -22.20 7.00 8.90
CA SER A 306 -23.00 6.98 7.69
C SER A 306 -22.32 6.20 6.56
N PHE A 307 -23.13 5.55 5.73
CA PHE A 307 -22.66 4.75 4.61
C PHE A 307 -23.51 5.03 3.36
N SER A 308 -22.85 4.99 2.21
CA SER A 308 -23.53 5.04 0.91
C SER A 308 -22.76 4.21 -0.13
N ALA A 309 -23.48 3.83 -1.19
CA ALA A 309 -22.83 3.22 -2.35
C ALA A 309 -21.98 4.24 -3.13
N PRO A 310 -20.86 3.84 -3.75
CA PRO A 310 -20.11 4.73 -4.62
C PRO A 310 -20.88 5.03 -5.91
N ASP A 311 -20.79 6.27 -6.38
CA ASP A 311 -21.26 6.70 -7.69
C ASP A 311 -20.12 6.51 -8.72
N TYR A 312 -20.25 5.54 -9.60
CA TYR A 312 -19.22 5.24 -10.60
C TYR A 312 -19.12 6.31 -11.71
N THR A 313 -20.10 7.20 -11.87
CA THR A 313 -19.97 8.37 -12.74
C THR A 313 -19.00 9.39 -12.14
N ARG A 314 -19.07 9.56 -10.83
CA ARG A 314 -18.15 10.40 -10.07
C ARG A 314 -16.76 9.75 -9.93
N TYR A 315 -16.71 8.44 -9.77
CA TYR A 315 -15.50 7.66 -9.49
C TYR A 315 -15.17 6.63 -10.59
N PRO A 316 -14.95 7.08 -11.83
CA PRO A 316 -14.64 6.17 -12.94
C PRO A 316 -13.36 5.36 -12.68
N CYS A 317 -12.36 5.91 -11.96
CA CYS A 317 -11.13 5.20 -11.62
C CYS A 317 -11.38 3.97 -10.74
N LEU A 318 -12.33 4.02 -9.81
CA LEU A 318 -12.73 2.84 -9.02
C LEU A 318 -13.31 1.75 -9.92
N LYS A 319 -14.20 2.12 -10.85
CA LYS A 319 -14.78 1.18 -11.81
C LYS A 319 -13.70 0.53 -12.68
N LEU A 320 -12.77 1.35 -13.22
CA LEU A 320 -11.63 0.85 -14.02
C LEU A 320 -10.79 -0.18 -13.27
N ALA A 321 -10.53 0.04 -11.99
CA ALA A 321 -9.75 -0.89 -11.18
C ALA A 321 -10.47 -2.23 -10.96
N MET A 322 -11.78 -2.20 -10.73
CA MET A 322 -12.60 -3.40 -10.59
C MET A 322 -12.62 -4.21 -11.90
N GLU A 323 -12.84 -3.53 -13.03
CA GLU A 323 -12.85 -4.15 -14.36
C GLU A 323 -11.46 -4.68 -14.75
N ALA A 324 -10.37 -3.95 -14.45
CA ALA A 324 -9.00 -4.38 -14.73
C ALA A 324 -8.66 -5.68 -13.99
N PHE A 325 -9.11 -5.86 -12.76
CA PHE A 325 -8.91 -7.10 -12.03
C PHE A 325 -9.58 -8.29 -12.73
N ASP A 326 -10.79 -8.12 -13.22
CA ASP A 326 -11.53 -9.20 -13.90
C ASP A 326 -10.94 -9.53 -15.28
N VAL A 327 -10.21 -8.58 -15.92
CA VAL A 327 -9.44 -8.84 -17.16
C VAL A 327 -8.17 -9.64 -16.87
N GLY A 328 -7.42 -9.29 -15.79
CA GLY A 328 -6.22 -10.02 -15.39
C GLY A 328 -5.08 -9.12 -14.91
N GLN A 329 -3.96 -9.77 -14.56
CA GLN A 329 -2.80 -9.08 -13.96
C GLN A 329 -2.13 -8.09 -14.91
N ALA A 330 -2.08 -8.37 -16.22
CA ALA A 330 -1.58 -7.40 -17.20
C ALA A 330 -2.37 -6.09 -17.17
N ALA A 331 -3.70 -6.18 -17.03
CA ALA A 331 -4.56 -4.99 -16.94
C ALA A 331 -4.35 -4.21 -15.64
N THR A 332 -4.22 -4.89 -14.50
CA THR A 332 -3.97 -4.20 -13.22
C THR A 332 -2.60 -3.54 -13.18
N THR A 333 -1.56 -4.17 -13.76
CA THR A 333 -0.22 -3.58 -13.92
C THR A 333 -0.28 -2.35 -14.80
N THR A 334 -0.94 -2.44 -15.96
CA THR A 334 -1.14 -1.33 -16.90
C THR A 334 -1.86 -0.17 -16.25
N LEU A 335 -2.96 -0.45 -15.51
CA LEU A 335 -3.73 0.59 -14.82
C LEU A 335 -2.89 1.32 -13.76
N ASN A 336 -2.11 0.58 -12.95
CA ASN A 336 -1.25 1.18 -11.95
C ASN A 336 -0.22 2.11 -12.57
N ALA A 337 0.48 1.66 -13.62
CA ALA A 337 1.48 2.45 -14.32
C ALA A 337 0.87 3.72 -14.98
N ALA A 338 -0.26 3.58 -15.66
CA ALA A 338 -0.99 4.70 -16.26
C ALA A 338 -1.44 5.72 -15.21
N ASN A 339 -1.94 5.24 -14.08
CA ASN A 339 -2.40 6.10 -12.99
C ASN A 339 -1.25 6.89 -12.35
N GLU A 340 -0.10 6.29 -12.13
CA GLU A 340 1.06 7.00 -11.58
C GLU A 340 1.48 8.17 -12.48
N GLU A 341 1.53 7.96 -13.80
CA GLU A 341 1.88 9.00 -14.77
C GLU A 341 0.79 10.09 -14.88
N SER A 342 -0.48 9.68 -14.88
CA SER A 342 -1.62 10.62 -14.94
C SER A 342 -1.70 11.49 -13.70
N VAL A 343 -1.49 10.91 -12.52
CA VAL A 343 -1.48 11.64 -11.24
C VAL A 343 -0.30 12.59 -11.18
N ALA A 344 0.89 12.18 -11.65
CA ALA A 344 2.06 13.05 -11.72
C ALA A 344 1.81 14.26 -12.62
N ALA A 345 1.23 14.05 -13.82
CA ALA A 345 0.89 15.12 -14.75
C ALA A 345 -0.18 16.07 -14.16
N PHE A 346 -1.19 15.54 -13.47
CA PHE A 346 -2.17 16.37 -12.78
C PHE A 346 -1.53 17.20 -11.66
N LEU A 347 -0.68 16.61 -10.85
CA LEU A 347 0.02 17.32 -9.76
C LEU A 347 0.94 18.42 -10.27
N HIS A 348 1.48 18.28 -11.48
CA HIS A 348 2.27 19.29 -12.17
C HIS A 348 1.39 20.39 -12.79
N GLY A 349 0.10 20.13 -13.01
CA GLY A 349 -0.83 21.08 -13.63
C GLY A 349 -0.95 20.93 -15.15
N ASP A 350 -0.46 19.85 -15.72
CA ASP A 350 -0.45 19.62 -17.17
C ASP A 350 -1.80 19.12 -17.71
N ILE A 351 -2.61 18.49 -16.85
CA ILE A 351 -3.93 17.95 -17.19
C ILE A 351 -4.96 18.29 -16.12
N ARG A 352 -6.25 18.18 -16.48
CA ARG A 352 -7.37 18.38 -15.56
C ARG A 352 -7.59 17.14 -14.68
N PHE A 353 -8.28 17.29 -13.57
CA PHE A 353 -8.63 16.19 -12.66
C PHE A 353 -9.36 15.03 -13.36
N THR A 354 -10.33 15.35 -14.23
CA THR A 354 -11.10 14.34 -14.97
C THR A 354 -10.30 13.62 -16.07
N ASP A 355 -9.20 14.21 -16.52
CA ASP A 355 -8.36 13.61 -17.56
C ASP A 355 -7.58 12.40 -17.02
N ILE A 356 -7.39 12.30 -15.68
CA ILE A 356 -6.74 11.12 -15.06
C ILE A 356 -7.45 9.83 -15.47
N ALA A 357 -8.76 9.76 -15.30
CA ALA A 357 -9.54 8.57 -15.67
C ALA A 357 -9.53 8.32 -17.18
N ALA A 358 -9.60 9.38 -17.99
CA ALA A 358 -9.59 9.27 -19.45
C ALA A 358 -8.24 8.74 -19.97
N VAL A 359 -7.12 9.17 -19.40
CA VAL A 359 -5.78 8.64 -19.73
C VAL A 359 -5.68 7.18 -19.33
N ASN A 360 -6.07 6.83 -18.11
CA ASN A 360 -6.03 5.46 -17.60
C ASN A 360 -6.81 4.51 -18.52
N GLN A 361 -8.05 4.88 -18.89
CA GLN A 361 -8.86 4.11 -19.84
C GLN A 361 -8.17 3.97 -21.20
N THR A 362 -7.67 5.08 -21.76
CA THR A 362 -7.02 5.06 -23.09
C THR A 362 -5.78 4.17 -23.12
N VAL A 363 -5.02 4.12 -22.02
CA VAL A 363 -3.86 3.24 -21.91
C VAL A 363 -4.28 1.79 -21.87
N LEU A 364 -5.28 1.44 -21.05
CA LEU A 364 -5.84 0.08 -20.99
C LEU A 364 -6.32 -0.39 -22.38
N ASP A 365 -7.02 0.47 -23.12
CA ASP A 365 -7.58 0.13 -24.44
C ASP A 365 -6.49 -0.11 -25.50
N LYS A 366 -5.28 0.48 -25.33
CA LYS A 366 -4.18 0.39 -26.29
C LYS A 366 -3.17 -0.72 -25.99
N MET A 367 -3.12 -1.19 -24.75
CA MET A 367 -2.14 -2.20 -24.35
C MET A 367 -2.55 -3.60 -24.79
N ASN A 368 -1.55 -4.40 -25.11
CA ASN A 368 -1.75 -5.85 -25.26
C ASN A 368 -1.72 -6.50 -23.88
N LEU A 369 -2.88 -6.93 -23.39
CA LEU A 369 -3.06 -7.43 -22.03
C LEU A 369 -2.79 -8.96 -21.96
N GLN A 370 -1.62 -9.39 -22.41
CA GLN A 370 -1.17 -10.77 -22.21
C GLN A 370 -0.74 -11.00 -20.76
N GLU A 371 -1.21 -12.11 -20.16
CA GLU A 371 -0.89 -12.46 -18.77
C GLU A 371 0.61 -12.70 -18.58
N PRO A 372 1.27 -11.97 -17.66
CA PRO A 372 2.69 -12.12 -17.37
C PRO A 372 2.96 -13.48 -16.72
N GLN A 373 4.07 -14.11 -17.11
CA GLN A 373 4.52 -15.39 -16.54
C GLN A 373 5.68 -15.22 -15.56
N SER A 374 6.32 -14.05 -15.57
CA SER A 374 7.46 -13.71 -14.74
C SER A 374 7.39 -12.28 -14.22
N ILE A 375 8.21 -11.96 -13.23
CA ILE A 375 8.37 -10.59 -12.74
C ILE A 375 8.94 -9.69 -13.83
N ASP A 376 9.82 -10.21 -14.67
CA ASP A 376 10.39 -9.45 -15.78
C ASP A 376 9.32 -9.05 -16.80
N ASP A 377 8.35 -9.93 -17.08
CA ASP A 377 7.19 -9.61 -17.92
C ASP A 377 6.36 -8.47 -17.31
N VAL A 378 6.15 -8.49 -15.99
CA VAL A 378 5.44 -7.41 -15.28
C VAL A 378 6.17 -6.08 -15.43
N LEU A 379 7.50 -6.07 -15.28
CA LEU A 379 8.31 -4.85 -15.45
C LEU A 379 8.28 -4.33 -16.89
N VAL A 380 8.24 -5.22 -17.89
CA VAL A 380 8.07 -4.85 -19.29
C VAL A 380 6.70 -4.21 -19.51
N ILE A 381 5.62 -4.82 -19.03
CA ILE A 381 4.25 -4.28 -19.13
C ILE A 381 4.17 -2.90 -18.48
N ASP A 382 4.73 -2.73 -17.27
CA ASP A 382 4.76 -1.44 -16.56
C ASP A 382 5.47 -0.37 -17.40
N ALA A 383 6.65 -0.68 -17.94
CA ALA A 383 7.43 0.25 -18.76
C ALA A 383 6.69 0.64 -20.07
N GLU A 384 6.09 -0.32 -20.76
CA GLU A 384 5.30 -0.08 -21.97
C GLU A 384 4.05 0.76 -21.66
N ALA A 385 3.33 0.47 -20.58
CA ALA A 385 2.17 1.24 -20.16
C ALA A 385 2.53 2.70 -19.84
N ARG A 386 3.65 2.95 -19.16
CA ARG A 386 4.18 4.31 -18.92
C ARG A 386 4.50 5.03 -20.23
N ALA A 387 5.12 4.35 -21.18
CA ALA A 387 5.43 4.93 -22.49
C ALA A 387 4.15 5.34 -23.25
N VAL A 388 3.11 4.50 -23.23
CA VAL A 388 1.80 4.80 -23.83
C VAL A 388 1.11 5.95 -23.10
N ALA A 389 1.16 5.99 -21.76
CA ALA A 389 0.62 7.07 -20.94
C ALA A 389 1.30 8.41 -21.28
N HIS A 390 2.63 8.46 -21.36
CA HIS A 390 3.37 9.66 -21.76
C HIS A 390 3.00 10.15 -23.15
N GLN A 391 2.77 9.25 -24.13
CA GLN A 391 2.30 9.65 -25.45
C GLN A 391 0.91 10.26 -25.40
N GLN A 392 0.02 9.73 -24.59
CA GLN A 392 -1.33 10.25 -24.43
C GLN A 392 -1.32 11.61 -23.71
N LEU A 393 -0.54 11.77 -22.65
CA LEU A 393 -0.38 13.02 -21.91
C LEU A 393 0.16 14.15 -22.81
N LYS A 394 1.18 13.88 -23.64
CA LYS A 394 1.71 14.86 -24.60
C LYS A 394 0.63 15.37 -25.59
N ARG A 395 -0.28 14.51 -26.02
CA ARG A 395 -1.39 14.91 -26.89
C ARG A 395 -2.37 15.86 -26.22
N LEU A 396 -2.69 15.61 -24.93
CA LEU A 396 -3.57 16.48 -24.16
C LEU A 396 -2.97 17.86 -23.92
N VAL A 397 -1.70 17.93 -23.55
CA VAL A 397 -0.98 19.21 -23.34
C VAL A 397 -0.90 20.03 -24.64
N THR A 398 -0.78 19.38 -25.80
CA THR A 398 -0.68 20.09 -27.11
C THR A 398 -2.05 20.62 -27.58
N GLN A 399 -3.17 20.12 -27.03
CA GLN A 399 -4.53 20.50 -27.38
C GLN A 399 -5.18 21.50 -26.42
N ALA A 400 -4.58 21.76 -25.27
CA ALA A 400 -4.99 22.71 -24.26
C ALA A 400 -4.33 24.08 -24.49
#